data_279ac1b9815b4e428d1a1921a1d2952f
#
_entry.id   279ac1b9815b4e428d1a1921a1d2952f
#
_cell.length_a   1.000
_cell.length_b   1.000
_cell.length_c   1.000
_cell.angle_alpha   90.00
_cell.angle_beta   90.00
_cell.angle_gamma   90.00
#
_symmetry.space_group_name_H-M   'P 1'
#
loop_
_entity.id
_entity.type
_entity.pdbx_description
1 polymer ?
#
loop_
_entity_poly.entity_id
_entity_poly.type
_entity_poly.pdbx_seq_one_letter_code
_entity_poly.pdbx_strand_id
1 'polypeptide(L)'
;MIMKAKILYIFCACLACCGFATMLSSCSDDNISDLDLKGNCMIDQLILDNFEGIIDLPSRSIVVRLPEVYETSAMKVTALKMSDGAVCNIRQGETINMDAAKVLHVKNGDVFMDWTLSVLHDEARITSFVINDIYTGSIDQDTKSIVVYIPATLDITNLVPTITYSANATITPSSGVAQDFSNPVTYTVKNNSAESVYTVKVIAISKPKALFLGSAPTMSELDPEAQTACQWMLGNVESSLYASFADLRAGTLDLSECKLIWWHWHVDGGVDGHDNFVAKATDAMNTLNELRQFYENGGALLLTRYAVNLPSFIGTTGDDEWTTPNNCWGQDEAYAELVGGPWTFRIFDGQNDHAIYQGLVAGDNPNEVYCTDAGYHITNSTAQYHIGTDWGGYDNYDAWTSRTGGRVLGVGGDGAIVLWEYPAHDGKGGIICVGSGCYDWYSYTYEAGYTEKFHKNIAIMTKNAINYLTK
;
A
#
# COMPACT_ATOMS: atom_id res chain seq x y z
N MET A 1 -31.44 10.20 -25.39
CA MET A 1 -32.84 9.67 -25.30
C MET A 1 -32.93 8.87 -24.01
N ILE A 2 -33.68 9.40 -23.10
CA ILE A 2 -33.76 9.05 -21.69
C ILE A 2 -34.45 7.71 -21.50
N MET A 3 -33.89 6.81 -20.72
CA MET A 3 -34.74 5.80 -20.09
C MET A 3 -34.32 5.57 -18.63
N LYS A 4 -35.17 6.09 -17.77
CA LYS A 4 -35.16 5.91 -16.32
C LYS A 4 -35.58 4.48 -15.98
N ALA A 5 -34.77 3.71 -15.28
CA ALA A 5 -35.18 2.49 -14.64
C ALA A 5 -35.87 2.82 -13.32
N LYS A 6 -37.12 2.43 -13.20
CA LYS A 6 -37.98 2.63 -12.03
C LYS A 6 -37.66 1.58 -10.97
N ILE A 7 -37.40 2.06 -9.79
CA ILE A 7 -37.40 1.30 -8.55
C ILE A 7 -38.84 0.77 -8.32
N LEU A 8 -38.99 -0.54 -8.26
CA LEU A 8 -40.24 -1.19 -7.98
C LEU A 8 -40.38 -1.38 -6.46
N TYR A 9 -41.16 -0.52 -5.84
CA TYR A 9 -41.61 -0.71 -4.47
C TYR A 9 -42.67 -1.81 -4.46
N ILE A 10 -42.42 -2.90 -3.77
CA ILE A 10 -43.46 -3.87 -3.42
C ILE A 10 -44.02 -3.45 -2.06
N PHE A 11 -45.09 -2.67 -2.10
CA PHE A 11 -45.99 -2.52 -0.99
C PHE A 11 -46.98 -3.68 -1.05
N CYS A 12 -46.88 -4.69 -0.21
CA CYS A 12 -47.96 -5.58 0.09
C CYS A 12 -48.86 -4.91 1.12
N ALA A 13 -49.86 -4.21 0.65
CA ALA A 13 -50.99 -3.80 1.47
C ALA A 13 -51.89 -5.00 1.66
N CYS A 14 -51.92 -5.57 2.85
CA CYS A 14 -53.01 -6.43 3.30
C CYS A 14 -54.25 -5.59 3.54
N LEU A 15 -55.18 -5.62 2.62
CA LEU A 15 -56.57 -5.23 2.83
C LEU A 15 -57.42 -6.40 2.37
N ALA A 16 -57.85 -7.18 3.33
CA ALA A 16 -59.02 -8.02 3.20
C ALA A 16 -59.80 -7.96 4.52
N CYS A 17 -60.55 -6.87 4.66
CA CYS A 17 -61.71 -6.87 5.51
C CYS A 17 -62.84 -7.57 4.77
N CYS A 18 -63.27 -8.70 5.24
CA CYS A 18 -64.68 -9.11 5.12
C CYS A 18 -64.98 -10.15 6.18
N GLY A 19 -65.87 -9.76 6.98
CA GLY A 19 -66.42 -10.35 8.16
C GLY A 19 -66.78 -11.81 8.09
N PHE A 20 -66.59 -12.44 9.22
CA PHE A 20 -67.42 -13.48 9.74
C PHE A 20 -67.54 -13.27 11.24
N ALA A 21 -68.71 -12.75 11.62
CA ALA A 21 -69.14 -12.79 12.98
C ALA A 21 -69.61 -14.24 13.28
N THR A 22 -68.81 -14.97 14.05
CA THR A 22 -69.29 -16.19 14.69
C THR A 22 -68.81 -16.23 16.14
N MET A 23 -69.72 -16.08 16.99
CA MET A 23 -69.82 -16.68 18.31
C MET A 23 -68.56 -16.50 19.19
N LEU A 24 -68.63 -15.47 20.03
CA LEU A 24 -67.90 -15.43 21.27
C LEU A 24 -68.46 -16.59 22.13
N SER A 25 -67.84 -17.74 22.04
CA SER A 25 -67.84 -18.69 23.11
C SER A 25 -66.83 -18.21 24.11
N SER A 26 -67.28 -17.56 25.16
CA SER A 26 -66.50 -17.29 26.33
C SER A 26 -66.07 -18.61 26.95
N CYS A 27 -64.89 -19.10 26.63
CA CYS A 27 -64.15 -19.98 27.53
C CYS A 27 -63.47 -19.05 28.54
N SER A 28 -64.07 -18.97 29.69
CA SER A 28 -63.38 -18.56 30.90
C SER A 28 -62.46 -19.70 31.31
N ASP A 29 -61.29 -19.82 30.62
CA ASP A 29 -60.17 -20.50 31.19
C ASP A 29 -59.34 -19.44 31.93
N ASP A 30 -59.54 -19.43 33.24
CA ASP A 30 -58.65 -18.78 34.20
C ASP A 30 -57.25 -19.44 34.20
N ASN A 31 -56.63 -19.62 33.03
CA ASN A 31 -55.24 -19.90 32.91
C ASN A 31 -54.50 -18.54 32.86
N ILE A 32 -54.43 -17.89 34.03
CA ILE A 32 -53.44 -16.86 34.28
C ILE A 32 -52.09 -17.55 33.99
N SER A 33 -51.42 -17.14 32.95
CA SER A 33 -50.07 -17.57 32.68
C SER A 33 -49.23 -17.29 33.92
N ASP A 34 -48.68 -18.35 34.54
CA ASP A 34 -47.73 -18.22 35.68
C ASP A 34 -46.42 -17.53 35.30
N LEU A 35 -46.35 -17.00 34.08
CA LEU A 35 -45.16 -16.32 33.58
C LEU A 35 -44.98 -14.94 34.25
N ASP A 36 -43.84 -14.75 34.88
CA ASP A 36 -43.44 -13.46 35.40
C ASP A 36 -42.81 -12.61 34.30
N LEU A 37 -43.62 -11.80 33.63
CA LEU A 37 -43.23 -10.92 32.52
C LEU A 37 -42.90 -9.49 32.98
N LYS A 38 -42.79 -9.22 34.28
CA LYS A 38 -42.53 -7.88 34.82
C LYS A 38 -41.03 -7.56 34.92
N GLY A 39 -40.19 -8.54 34.70
CA GLY A 39 -38.75 -8.38 34.78
C GLY A 39 -38.16 -7.45 33.70
N ASN A 40 -37.17 -6.65 34.06
CA ASN A 40 -36.37 -5.85 33.12
C ASN A 40 -34.99 -6.49 32.98
N CYS A 41 -34.45 -6.58 31.73
CA CYS A 41 -33.22 -7.27 31.39
C CYS A 41 -32.15 -6.28 30.83
N MET A 42 -32.05 -5.08 31.40
CA MET A 42 -31.10 -4.09 30.98
C MET A 42 -29.74 -4.29 31.66
N ILE A 43 -28.67 -3.98 30.92
CA ILE A 43 -27.31 -3.81 31.48
C ILE A 43 -27.06 -2.30 31.54
N ASP A 44 -26.80 -1.80 32.75
CA ASP A 44 -26.59 -0.38 33.02
C ASP A 44 -25.10 -0.01 33.06
N GLN A 45 -24.23 -0.95 33.40
CA GLN A 45 -22.77 -0.79 33.40
C GLN A 45 -22.08 -2.13 33.21
N LEU A 46 -21.06 -2.14 32.40
CA LEU A 46 -20.10 -3.24 32.31
C LEU A 46 -18.69 -2.66 32.21
N ILE A 47 -17.77 -3.17 33.05
CA ILE A 47 -16.35 -2.79 33.01
C ILE A 47 -15.53 -4.07 32.91
N LEU A 48 -14.66 -4.15 31.91
CA LEU A 48 -13.66 -5.20 31.78
C LEU A 48 -12.29 -4.63 32.16
N ASP A 49 -11.63 -5.24 33.12
CA ASP A 49 -10.41 -4.73 33.79
C ASP A 49 -10.62 -3.29 34.29
N ASN A 50 -10.15 -2.28 33.56
CA ASN A 50 -10.35 -0.86 33.86
C ASN A 50 -11.07 -0.11 32.74
N PHE A 51 -11.62 -0.81 31.73
CA PHE A 51 -12.21 -0.23 30.54
C PHE A 51 -13.74 -0.34 30.62
N GLU A 52 -14.40 0.81 30.63
CA GLU A 52 -15.87 0.87 30.67
C GLU A 52 -16.46 0.63 29.28
N GLY A 53 -17.46 -0.24 29.22
CA GLY A 53 -18.19 -0.55 28.01
C GLY A 53 -19.16 0.57 27.61
N ILE A 54 -19.13 0.95 26.35
CA ILE A 54 -20.10 1.87 25.74
C ILE A 54 -21.34 1.05 25.41
N ILE A 55 -22.46 1.39 26.06
CA ILE A 55 -23.72 0.67 25.94
C ILE A 55 -24.60 1.36 24.91
N ASP A 56 -25.00 0.62 23.87
CA ASP A 56 -26.01 1.03 22.90
C ASP A 56 -27.29 0.25 23.14
N LEU A 57 -28.28 0.92 23.72
CA LEU A 57 -29.54 0.33 24.08
C LEU A 57 -30.38 -0.16 22.89
N PRO A 58 -30.51 0.61 21.79
CA PRO A 58 -31.25 0.18 20.61
C PRO A 58 -30.75 -1.12 20.00
N SER A 59 -29.44 -1.27 19.83
CA SER A 59 -28.84 -2.47 19.26
C SER A 59 -28.57 -3.57 20.30
N ARG A 60 -28.71 -3.24 21.61
CA ARG A 60 -28.32 -4.13 22.71
C ARG A 60 -26.88 -4.61 22.57
N SER A 61 -25.99 -3.67 22.29
CA SER A 61 -24.57 -3.94 22.17
C SER A 61 -23.76 -3.18 23.21
N ILE A 62 -22.65 -3.77 23.62
CA ILE A 62 -21.68 -3.20 24.53
C ILE A 62 -20.31 -3.31 23.85
N VAL A 63 -19.65 -2.18 23.63
CA VAL A 63 -18.32 -2.13 23.02
C VAL A 63 -17.32 -1.61 24.05
N VAL A 64 -16.34 -2.44 24.42
CA VAL A 64 -15.21 -2.03 25.27
C VAL A 64 -14.04 -1.63 24.38
N ARG A 65 -13.56 -0.39 24.51
CA ARG A 65 -12.43 0.12 23.75
C ARG A 65 -11.14 -0.11 24.51
N LEU A 66 -10.13 -0.66 23.84
CA LEU A 66 -8.85 -1.07 24.41
C LEU A 66 -7.71 -0.37 23.68
N PRO A 67 -6.54 -0.19 24.33
CA PRO A 67 -5.31 0.17 23.64
C PRO A 67 -4.97 -0.82 22.53
N GLU A 68 -4.22 -0.36 21.54
CA GLU A 68 -3.87 -1.15 20.34
C GLU A 68 -3.28 -2.53 20.66
N VAL A 69 -2.44 -2.59 21.70
CA VAL A 69 -1.83 -3.84 22.17
C VAL A 69 -2.33 -4.11 23.59
N TYR A 70 -3.45 -4.85 23.69
CA TYR A 70 -4.01 -5.28 24.96
C TYR A 70 -4.46 -6.74 24.85
N GLU A 71 -4.11 -7.53 25.89
CA GLU A 71 -4.43 -8.97 25.94
C GLU A 71 -5.91 -9.18 26.22
N THR A 72 -6.63 -9.87 25.35
CA THR A 72 -8.09 -10.08 25.43
C THR A 72 -8.49 -11.48 25.84
N SER A 73 -7.56 -12.42 25.87
CA SER A 73 -7.86 -13.83 26.18
C SER A 73 -8.32 -14.06 27.63
N ALA A 74 -8.04 -13.12 28.56
CA ALA A 74 -8.31 -13.27 29.99
C ALA A 74 -8.68 -11.93 30.68
N MET A 75 -9.76 -11.29 30.25
CA MET A 75 -10.24 -10.03 30.83
C MET A 75 -11.15 -10.25 32.02
N LYS A 76 -10.97 -9.50 33.12
CA LYS A 76 -11.75 -9.59 34.33
C LYS A 76 -12.99 -8.68 34.26
N VAL A 77 -14.16 -9.20 34.58
CA VAL A 77 -15.40 -8.41 34.76
C VAL A 77 -15.29 -7.68 36.11
N THR A 78 -14.84 -6.43 36.13
CA THR A 78 -14.62 -5.65 37.35
C THR A 78 -15.90 -4.98 37.85
N ALA A 79 -16.83 -4.67 36.94
CA ALA A 79 -18.18 -4.24 37.30
C ALA A 79 -19.20 -4.79 36.31
N LEU A 80 -20.37 -5.17 36.82
CA LEU A 80 -21.55 -5.53 36.07
C LEU A 80 -22.78 -5.07 36.85
N LYS A 81 -23.46 -4.05 36.34
CA LYS A 81 -24.73 -3.56 36.91
C LYS A 81 -25.85 -3.85 35.92
N MET A 82 -26.90 -4.38 36.42
CA MET A 82 -28.10 -4.76 35.67
C MET A 82 -29.37 -4.33 36.40
N SER A 83 -30.52 -4.42 35.74
CA SER A 83 -31.80 -4.21 36.33
C SER A 83 -31.97 -5.09 37.60
N ASP A 84 -32.73 -4.58 38.59
CA ASP A 84 -32.94 -5.29 39.84
C ASP A 84 -33.60 -6.67 39.59
N GLY A 85 -33.02 -7.71 40.18
CA GLY A 85 -33.45 -9.10 40.01
C GLY A 85 -32.97 -9.80 38.75
N ALA A 86 -32.29 -9.10 37.84
CA ALA A 86 -31.71 -9.69 36.62
C ALA A 86 -30.47 -10.55 36.93
N VAL A 87 -30.32 -11.63 36.19
CA VAL A 87 -29.12 -12.51 36.22
C VAL A 87 -28.52 -12.63 34.80
N CYS A 88 -27.23 -12.78 34.72
CA CYS A 88 -26.49 -12.90 33.44
C CYS A 88 -25.64 -14.16 33.44
N ASN A 89 -25.28 -14.65 32.25
CA ASN A 89 -24.36 -15.77 32.06
C ASN A 89 -22.90 -15.43 32.37
N ILE A 90 -22.57 -14.16 32.62
CA ILE A 90 -21.27 -13.72 33.19
C ILE A 90 -21.50 -13.06 34.56
N ARG A 91 -20.47 -12.98 35.41
CA ARG A 91 -20.57 -12.44 36.75
C ARG A 91 -19.44 -11.46 37.05
N GLN A 92 -19.70 -10.48 37.90
CA GLN A 92 -18.65 -9.63 38.44
C GLN A 92 -17.60 -10.48 39.16
N GLY A 93 -16.33 -10.20 38.90
CA GLY A 93 -15.17 -10.93 39.41
C GLY A 93 -14.73 -12.12 38.54
N GLU A 94 -15.50 -12.52 37.59
CA GLU A 94 -15.17 -13.58 36.62
C GLU A 94 -14.15 -13.09 35.58
N THR A 95 -13.30 -14.01 35.08
CA THR A 95 -12.40 -13.76 33.95
C THR A 95 -12.98 -14.39 32.70
N ILE A 96 -13.08 -13.62 31.64
CA ILE A 96 -13.67 -14.04 30.37
C ILE A 96 -12.66 -13.83 29.21
N ASN A 97 -12.72 -14.72 28.23
CA ASN A 97 -11.96 -14.55 26.98
C ASN A 97 -12.78 -13.67 26.02
N MET A 98 -12.16 -12.57 25.53
CA MET A 98 -12.77 -11.60 24.61
C MET A 98 -12.09 -11.57 23.23
N ASP A 99 -11.36 -12.62 22.83
CA ASP A 99 -10.80 -12.72 21.46
C ASP A 99 -11.89 -12.76 20.37
N ALA A 100 -13.12 -13.04 20.78
CA ALA A 100 -14.30 -12.94 19.94
C ALA A 100 -15.47 -12.32 20.73
N ALA A 101 -16.41 -11.71 20.02
CA ALA A 101 -17.63 -11.18 20.61
C ALA A 101 -18.42 -12.27 21.37
N LYS A 102 -19.01 -11.90 22.51
CA LYS A 102 -19.83 -12.78 23.36
C LYS A 102 -21.27 -12.33 23.38
N VAL A 103 -22.18 -13.31 23.46
CA VAL A 103 -23.58 -13.05 23.77
C VAL A 103 -23.77 -13.15 25.29
N LEU A 104 -24.29 -12.07 25.88
CA LEU A 104 -24.70 -12.01 27.26
C LEU A 104 -26.15 -12.27 27.35
N HIS A 105 -26.53 -13.42 27.97
CA HIS A 105 -27.91 -13.82 28.19
C HIS A 105 -28.37 -13.24 29.54
N VAL A 106 -29.21 -12.22 29.50
CA VAL A 106 -29.80 -11.60 30.68
C VAL A 106 -31.20 -12.10 30.87
N LYS A 107 -31.52 -12.60 32.08
CA LYS A 107 -32.85 -13.12 32.47
C LYS A 107 -33.34 -12.44 33.73
N ASN A 108 -34.66 -12.12 33.79
CA ASN A 108 -35.30 -11.58 34.95
C ASN A 108 -36.78 -12.10 34.99
N GLY A 109 -37.12 -12.98 35.94
CA GLY A 109 -38.36 -13.76 35.87
C GLY A 109 -38.35 -14.65 34.62
N ASP A 110 -39.40 -14.52 33.82
CA ASP A 110 -39.55 -15.24 32.54
C ASP A 110 -39.20 -14.36 31.32
N VAL A 111 -38.70 -13.14 31.56
CA VAL A 111 -38.16 -12.26 30.51
C VAL A 111 -36.69 -12.55 30.30
N PHE A 112 -36.26 -12.61 29.08
CA PHE A 112 -34.85 -12.73 28.73
C PHE A 112 -34.50 -11.81 27.56
N MET A 113 -33.26 -11.38 27.55
CA MET A 113 -32.72 -10.49 26.51
C MET A 113 -31.25 -10.80 26.26
N ASP A 114 -30.88 -10.86 24.99
CA ASP A 114 -29.49 -11.05 24.58
C ASP A 114 -28.83 -9.72 24.28
N TRP A 115 -27.63 -9.56 24.79
CA TRP A 115 -26.75 -8.43 24.54
C TRP A 115 -25.47 -8.93 23.85
N THR A 116 -24.93 -8.16 22.92
CA THR A 116 -23.64 -8.47 22.29
C THR A 116 -22.55 -7.67 22.96
N LEU A 117 -21.59 -8.35 23.57
CA LEU A 117 -20.37 -7.75 24.13
C LEU A 117 -19.22 -7.97 23.17
N SER A 118 -18.56 -6.89 22.77
CA SER A 118 -17.37 -6.92 21.91
C SER A 118 -16.27 -5.99 22.43
N VAL A 119 -15.04 -6.25 22.00
CA VAL A 119 -13.88 -5.37 22.22
C VAL A 119 -13.44 -4.79 20.89
N LEU A 120 -12.95 -3.55 20.94
CA LEU A 120 -12.39 -2.84 19.81
C LEU A 120 -11.06 -2.22 20.22
N HIS A 121 -9.98 -2.58 19.54
CA HIS A 121 -8.68 -1.96 19.76
C HIS A 121 -8.62 -0.58 19.08
N ASP A 122 -8.26 0.43 19.85
CA ASP A 122 -8.02 1.77 19.33
C ASP A 122 -6.58 1.86 18.82
N GLU A 123 -6.41 2.27 17.60
CA GLU A 123 -5.09 2.52 17.03
C GLU A 123 -4.72 4.00 17.18
N ALA A 124 -3.47 4.27 17.56
CA ALA A 124 -2.90 5.61 17.65
C ALA A 124 -1.59 5.66 16.84
N ARG A 125 -1.69 5.55 15.51
CA ARG A 125 -0.54 5.48 14.61
C ARG A 125 -0.49 6.67 13.67
N ILE A 126 0.74 7.13 13.34
CA ILE A 126 0.99 7.93 12.14
C ILE A 126 1.21 6.94 11.00
N THR A 127 0.43 7.06 9.92
CA THR A 127 0.50 6.18 8.75
C THR A 127 1.21 6.83 7.57
N SER A 128 1.24 8.19 7.52
CA SER A 128 2.01 8.94 6.55
C SER A 128 2.48 10.25 7.16
N PHE A 129 3.70 10.67 6.78
CA PHE A 129 4.29 11.94 7.18
C PHE A 129 5.04 12.53 5.99
N VAL A 130 4.54 13.63 5.44
CA VAL A 130 5.09 14.25 4.23
C VAL A 130 5.32 15.74 4.50
N ILE A 131 6.52 16.24 4.20
CA ILE A 131 6.88 17.66 4.35
C ILE A 131 6.73 18.36 3.00
N ASN A 132 6.04 19.51 3.01
CA ASN A 132 5.79 20.37 1.84
C ASN A 132 5.17 19.59 0.67
N ASP A 133 4.38 18.54 0.97
CA ASP A 133 3.73 17.63 0.00
C ASP A 133 4.71 16.91 -0.96
N ILE A 134 5.99 16.88 -0.64
CA ILE A 134 7.07 16.33 -1.47
C ILE A 134 7.88 15.26 -0.72
N TYR A 135 8.37 15.59 0.49
CA TYR A 135 9.36 14.77 1.17
C TYR A 135 8.72 13.81 2.15
N THR A 136 8.63 12.55 1.76
CA THR A 136 8.02 11.48 2.58
C THR A 136 8.98 10.98 3.64
N GLY A 137 8.47 10.87 4.87
CA GLY A 137 9.21 10.32 6.00
C GLY A 137 9.15 8.80 6.07
N SER A 138 10.28 8.19 6.40
CA SER A 138 10.35 6.78 6.80
C SER A 138 9.85 6.63 8.23
N ILE A 139 8.80 5.84 8.44
CA ILE A 139 8.14 5.64 9.73
C ILE A 139 8.51 4.28 10.30
N ASP A 140 9.15 4.27 11.45
CA ASP A 140 9.35 3.07 12.25
C ASP A 140 8.27 3.00 13.32
N GLN A 141 7.36 2.04 13.17
CA GLN A 141 6.21 1.86 14.07
C GLN A 141 6.61 1.26 15.43
N ASP A 142 7.72 0.56 15.52
CA ASP A 142 8.18 -0.07 16.75
C ASP A 142 8.87 0.95 17.67
N THR A 143 9.78 1.74 17.10
CA THR A 143 10.50 2.79 17.83
C THR A 143 9.74 4.10 17.90
N LYS A 144 8.62 4.24 17.17
CA LYS A 144 7.85 5.47 17.03
C LYS A 144 8.73 6.63 16.57
N SER A 145 9.62 6.37 15.62
CA SER A 145 10.50 7.36 15.02
C SER A 145 10.17 7.61 13.55
N ILE A 146 10.33 8.85 13.12
CA ILE A 146 10.13 9.27 11.72
C ILE A 146 11.38 10.04 11.29
N VAL A 147 11.95 9.64 10.16
CA VAL A 147 13.09 10.35 9.54
C VAL A 147 12.68 10.85 8.17
N VAL A 148 12.89 12.14 7.92
CA VAL A 148 12.61 12.78 6.63
C VAL A 148 13.89 13.36 6.07
N TYR A 149 14.24 13.02 4.83
CA TYR A 149 15.36 13.60 4.11
C TYR A 149 14.88 14.73 3.19
N ILE A 150 15.53 15.88 3.27
CA ILE A 150 15.22 17.06 2.46
C ILE A 150 16.48 17.65 1.84
N PRO A 151 16.40 18.40 0.72
CA PRO A 151 17.54 19.17 0.22
C PRO A 151 18.03 20.21 1.24
N ALA A 152 19.34 20.35 1.37
CA ALA A 152 19.95 21.35 2.27
C ALA A 152 19.66 22.81 1.89
N THR A 153 19.03 23.03 0.74
CA THR A 153 18.59 24.35 0.28
C THR A 153 17.28 24.82 0.92
N LEU A 154 16.54 23.91 1.59
CA LEU A 154 15.27 24.24 2.25
C LEU A 154 15.48 24.78 3.65
N ASP A 155 14.66 25.76 4.02
CA ASP A 155 14.62 26.31 5.37
C ASP A 155 13.96 25.31 6.34
N ILE A 156 14.79 24.64 7.13
CA ILE A 156 14.36 23.63 8.11
C ILE A 156 13.54 24.22 9.28
N THR A 157 13.56 25.54 9.46
CA THR A 157 12.89 26.20 10.59
C THR A 157 11.40 26.47 10.36
N ASN A 158 10.91 26.27 9.14
CA ASN A 158 9.53 26.58 8.79
C ASN A 158 8.96 25.57 7.78
N LEU A 159 8.96 24.28 8.13
CA LEU A 159 8.45 23.21 7.28
C LEU A 159 7.01 22.84 7.66
N VAL A 160 6.17 22.56 6.66
CA VAL A 160 4.76 22.22 6.83
C VAL A 160 4.56 20.72 6.59
N PRO A 161 4.30 19.92 7.64
CA PRO A 161 4.02 18.50 7.49
C PRO A 161 2.54 18.24 7.22
N THR A 162 2.24 17.43 6.21
CA THR A 162 0.96 16.78 5.97
C THR A 162 1.01 15.39 6.59
N ILE A 163 0.12 15.11 7.55
CA ILE A 163 0.19 13.90 8.37
C ILE A 163 -1.12 13.12 8.27
N THR A 164 -1.03 11.85 7.88
CA THR A 164 -2.14 10.90 7.96
C THR A 164 -1.94 10.01 9.19
N TYR A 165 -3.01 9.77 9.93
CA TYR A 165 -3.00 8.99 11.17
C TYR A 165 -4.31 8.22 11.36
N SER A 166 -4.34 7.34 12.35
CA SER A 166 -5.47 6.44 12.61
C SER A 166 -6.81 7.17 12.65
N ALA A 167 -7.84 6.55 12.08
CA ALA A 167 -9.19 7.09 12.06
C ALA A 167 -9.71 7.38 13.49
N ASN A 168 -10.43 8.48 13.67
CA ASN A 168 -10.94 8.98 14.94
C ASN A 168 -9.87 9.40 15.97
N ALA A 169 -8.59 9.36 15.63
CA ALA A 169 -7.52 9.89 16.46
C ALA A 169 -7.40 11.42 16.34
N THR A 170 -6.68 12.01 17.27
CA THR A 170 -6.22 13.41 17.21
C THR A 170 -4.70 13.42 17.23
N ILE A 171 -4.08 14.44 16.64
CA ILE A 171 -2.62 14.61 16.63
C ILE A 171 -2.22 15.99 17.11
N THR A 172 -1.13 16.08 17.86
CA THR A 172 -0.54 17.33 18.34
C THR A 172 0.98 17.25 18.18
N PRO A 173 1.65 18.22 17.50
CA PRO A 173 1.06 19.35 16.74
C PRO A 173 0.15 18.87 15.59
N SER A 174 -0.78 19.74 15.15
CA SER A 174 -1.74 19.39 14.11
C SER A 174 -1.07 19.28 12.73
N SER A 175 -1.61 18.42 11.88
CA SER A 175 -1.26 18.35 10.45
C SER A 175 -1.46 19.71 9.77
N GLY A 176 -0.58 20.08 8.85
CA GLY A 176 -0.65 21.35 8.10
C GLY A 176 -0.15 22.58 8.88
N VAL A 177 0.39 22.41 10.08
CA VAL A 177 0.95 23.50 10.89
C VAL A 177 2.47 23.50 10.79
N ALA A 178 3.04 24.62 10.37
CA ALA A 178 4.49 24.80 10.24
C ALA A 178 5.22 24.54 11.56
N GLN A 179 6.36 23.87 11.48
CA GLN A 179 7.22 23.50 12.61
C GLN A 179 8.67 23.84 12.32
N ASP A 180 9.43 24.12 13.36
CA ASP A 180 10.90 24.23 13.34
C ASP A 180 11.51 22.84 13.62
N PHE A 181 12.14 22.26 12.60
CA PHE A 181 12.82 20.98 12.69
C PHE A 181 14.34 21.09 12.88
N SER A 182 14.86 22.24 13.35
CA SER A 182 16.27 22.37 13.74
C SER A 182 16.66 21.36 14.85
N ASN A 183 15.67 20.90 15.61
CA ASN A 183 15.74 19.79 16.55
C ASN A 183 14.60 18.81 16.26
N PRO A 184 14.71 17.55 16.72
CA PRO A 184 13.61 16.60 16.59
C PRO A 184 12.32 17.12 17.22
N VAL A 185 11.21 17.01 16.49
CA VAL A 185 9.86 17.43 16.93
C VAL A 185 9.06 16.22 17.36
N THR A 186 8.34 16.36 18.47
CA THR A 186 7.51 15.28 19.00
C THR A 186 6.05 15.46 18.60
N TYR A 187 5.45 14.40 18.06
CA TYR A 187 4.02 14.32 17.72
C TYR A 187 3.33 13.29 18.59
N THR A 188 2.24 13.70 19.24
CA THR A 188 1.42 12.81 20.06
C THR A 188 0.12 12.51 19.32
N VAL A 189 -0.15 11.24 19.08
CA VAL A 189 -1.42 10.73 18.52
C VAL A 189 -2.24 10.13 19.65
N LYS A 190 -3.51 10.53 19.78
CA LYS A 190 -4.45 10.02 20.80
C LYS A 190 -5.73 9.53 20.13
N ASN A 191 -6.16 8.34 20.54
CA ASN A 191 -7.41 7.75 20.12
C ASN A 191 -8.05 7.02 21.32
N ASN A 192 -9.01 7.68 21.97
CA ASN A 192 -9.66 7.17 23.18
C ASN A 192 -8.63 6.64 24.23
N SER A 193 -8.53 5.31 24.35
CA SER A 193 -7.63 4.64 25.30
C SER A 193 -6.18 4.51 24.81
N ALA A 194 -5.91 4.74 23.53
CA ALA A 194 -4.59 4.59 22.94
C ALA A 194 -3.87 5.93 22.83
N GLU A 195 -2.58 5.94 23.13
CA GLU A 195 -1.68 7.08 22.93
C GLU A 195 -0.33 6.60 22.40
N SER A 196 0.19 7.28 21.36
CA SER A 196 1.53 7.06 20.83
C SER A 196 2.26 8.38 20.64
N VAL A 197 3.55 8.39 20.97
CA VAL A 197 4.41 9.56 20.85
C VAL A 197 5.50 9.27 19.84
N TYR A 198 5.49 10.00 18.72
CA TYR A 198 6.47 9.89 17.65
C TYR A 198 7.52 10.99 17.75
N THR A 199 8.78 10.64 17.51
CA THR A 199 9.87 11.61 17.37
C THR A 199 10.22 11.74 15.89
N VAL A 200 10.04 12.95 15.35
CA VAL A 200 10.34 13.27 13.95
C VAL A 200 11.67 13.99 13.84
N LYS A 201 12.59 13.43 13.06
CA LYS A 201 13.87 14.03 12.74
C LYS A 201 13.91 14.37 11.24
N VAL A 202 14.16 15.64 10.91
CA VAL A 202 14.42 16.08 9.55
C VAL A 202 15.92 16.22 9.34
N ILE A 203 16.42 15.66 8.25
CA ILE A 203 17.85 15.66 7.88
C ILE A 203 18.00 16.37 6.54
N ALA A 204 18.62 17.54 6.58
CA ALA A 204 18.97 18.27 5.38
C ALA A 204 20.23 17.66 4.74
N ILE A 205 20.16 17.27 3.47
CA ILE A 205 21.26 16.64 2.73
C ILE A 205 21.64 17.45 1.50
N SER A 206 22.91 17.62 1.28
CA SER A 206 23.47 18.24 0.08
C SER A 206 24.03 17.21 -0.90
N LYS A 207 24.28 15.99 -0.44
CA LYS A 207 24.85 14.87 -1.20
C LYS A 207 23.96 13.65 -1.03
N PRO A 208 22.95 13.46 -1.88
CA PRO A 208 22.10 12.28 -1.79
C PRO A 208 22.88 11.00 -2.12
N LYS A 209 22.57 9.91 -1.43
CA LYS A 209 23.10 8.58 -1.75
C LYS A 209 22.30 7.90 -2.88
N ALA A 210 21.09 8.31 -3.07
CA ALA A 210 20.21 7.81 -4.13
C ALA A 210 19.26 8.89 -4.64
N LEU A 211 18.93 8.85 -5.93
CA LEU A 211 17.97 9.75 -6.57
C LEU A 211 16.83 8.97 -7.20
N PHE A 212 15.61 9.48 -7.01
CA PHE A 212 14.51 9.18 -7.92
C PHE A 212 14.50 10.26 -9.01
N LEU A 213 14.62 9.86 -10.28
CA LEU A 213 14.72 10.79 -11.40
C LEU A 213 13.38 10.82 -12.14
N GLY A 214 12.88 12.03 -12.42
CA GLY A 214 11.61 12.22 -13.12
C GLY A 214 11.63 13.37 -14.13
N SER A 215 10.64 13.42 -15.01
CA SER A 215 10.51 14.47 -16.04
C SER A 215 9.88 15.75 -15.51
N ALA A 216 9.06 15.66 -14.47
CA ALA A 216 8.39 16.83 -13.89
C ALA A 216 9.34 17.67 -13.02
N PRO A 217 9.11 18.98 -12.88
CA PRO A 217 9.90 19.85 -11.98
C PRO A 217 9.83 19.42 -10.52
N THR A 218 8.69 18.87 -10.08
CA THR A 218 8.48 18.38 -8.71
C THR A 218 7.86 16.98 -8.72
N MET A 219 8.03 16.24 -7.63
CA MET A 219 7.42 14.93 -7.48
C MET A 219 5.89 14.97 -7.62
N SER A 220 5.23 16.01 -7.10
CA SER A 220 3.76 16.15 -7.14
C SER A 220 3.19 16.37 -8.55
N GLU A 221 4.04 16.68 -9.52
CA GLU A 221 3.65 16.87 -10.92
C GLU A 221 3.97 15.65 -11.79
N LEU A 222 4.58 14.60 -11.22
CA LEU A 222 4.74 13.31 -11.88
C LEU A 222 3.37 12.66 -12.12
N ASP A 223 3.30 11.71 -13.06
CA ASP A 223 2.17 10.81 -13.15
C ASP A 223 1.98 10.03 -11.83
N PRO A 224 0.76 9.63 -11.50
CA PRO A 224 0.46 9.00 -10.22
C PRO A 224 1.29 7.73 -9.94
N GLU A 225 1.60 6.92 -10.95
CA GLU A 225 2.41 5.72 -10.77
C GLU A 225 3.83 6.06 -10.34
N ALA A 226 4.47 7.01 -11.03
CA ALA A 226 5.80 7.49 -10.67
C ALA A 226 5.81 8.24 -9.32
N GLN A 227 4.73 8.95 -8.98
CA GLN A 227 4.58 9.55 -7.65
C GLN A 227 4.61 8.50 -6.55
N THR A 228 3.83 7.42 -6.69
CA THR A 228 3.77 6.34 -5.71
C THR A 228 5.14 5.66 -5.53
N ALA A 229 5.82 5.36 -6.64
CA ALA A 229 7.16 4.79 -6.62
C ALA A 229 8.17 5.73 -5.93
N CYS A 230 8.13 7.04 -6.26
CA CYS A 230 8.98 8.05 -5.66
C CYS A 230 8.72 8.20 -4.15
N GLN A 231 7.46 8.32 -3.75
CA GLN A 231 7.08 8.40 -2.33
C GLN A 231 7.59 7.21 -1.54
N TRP A 232 7.44 6.00 -2.11
CA TRP A 232 7.99 4.82 -1.48
C TRP A 232 9.51 4.90 -1.33
N MET A 233 10.24 5.33 -2.37
CA MET A 233 11.71 5.45 -2.30
C MET A 233 12.13 6.44 -1.21
N LEU A 234 11.52 7.64 -1.18
CA LEU A 234 11.84 8.67 -0.20
C LEU A 234 11.56 8.22 1.24
N GLY A 235 10.55 7.39 1.44
CA GLY A 235 10.21 6.82 2.76
C GLY A 235 11.02 5.59 3.17
N ASN A 236 11.70 4.89 2.23
CA ASN A 236 12.30 3.59 2.49
C ASN A 236 13.80 3.48 2.15
N VAL A 237 14.37 4.47 1.48
CA VAL A 237 15.78 4.50 1.07
C VAL A 237 16.49 5.67 1.73
N GLU A 238 17.48 5.34 2.57
CA GLU A 238 18.23 6.35 3.33
C GLU A 238 18.92 7.35 2.41
N SER A 239 18.84 8.63 2.77
CA SER A 239 19.50 9.74 2.05
C SER A 239 19.11 9.79 0.56
N SER A 240 17.84 9.55 0.26
CA SER A 240 17.27 9.66 -1.09
C SER A 240 16.61 11.03 -1.31
N LEU A 241 16.66 11.52 -2.53
CA LEU A 241 15.95 12.72 -2.97
C LEU A 241 15.25 12.47 -4.31
N TYR A 242 14.24 13.27 -4.60
CA TYR A 242 13.72 13.47 -5.94
C TYR A 242 14.56 14.52 -6.68
N ALA A 243 14.81 14.28 -7.96
CA ALA A 243 15.39 15.24 -8.87
C ALA A 243 14.71 15.16 -10.24
N SER A 244 14.54 16.31 -10.89
CA SER A 244 14.15 16.33 -12.29
C SER A 244 15.35 16.09 -13.21
N PHE A 245 15.09 15.66 -14.45
CA PHE A 245 16.13 15.63 -15.49
C PHE A 245 16.74 17.02 -15.72
N ALA A 246 15.96 18.09 -15.52
CA ALA A 246 16.47 19.45 -15.64
C ALA A 246 17.48 19.79 -14.54
N ASP A 247 17.26 19.34 -13.29
CA ASP A 247 18.20 19.51 -12.19
C ASP A 247 19.51 18.76 -12.44
N LEU A 248 19.42 17.57 -13.00
CA LEU A 248 20.59 16.76 -13.35
C LEU A 248 21.43 17.44 -14.44
N ARG A 249 20.79 17.95 -15.51
CA ARG A 249 21.47 18.73 -16.57
C ARG A 249 22.08 20.03 -16.06
N ALA A 250 21.40 20.69 -15.15
CA ALA A 250 21.89 21.96 -14.58
C ALA A 250 23.09 21.77 -13.63
N GLY A 251 23.38 20.53 -13.22
CA GLY A 251 24.46 20.22 -12.28
C GLY A 251 24.26 20.86 -10.91
N THR A 252 23.00 21.05 -10.50
CA THR A 252 22.64 21.69 -9.22
C THR A 252 22.80 20.76 -8.03
N LEU A 253 22.98 19.47 -8.29
CA LEU A 253 23.10 18.43 -7.29
C LEU A 253 24.55 17.93 -7.19
N ASP A 254 25.08 17.82 -5.98
CA ASP A 254 26.34 17.15 -5.73
C ASP A 254 26.14 15.62 -5.67
N LEU A 255 26.42 14.93 -6.76
CA LEU A 255 26.28 13.48 -6.89
C LEU A 255 27.52 12.70 -6.44
N SER A 256 28.50 13.34 -5.81
CA SER A 256 29.78 12.68 -5.44
C SER A 256 29.57 11.47 -4.49
N GLU A 257 28.48 11.40 -3.76
CA GLU A 257 28.11 10.28 -2.88
C GLU A 257 26.95 9.44 -3.44
N CYS A 258 26.37 9.85 -4.57
CA CYS A 258 25.23 9.15 -5.15
C CYS A 258 25.66 7.82 -5.76
N LYS A 259 25.02 6.74 -5.31
CA LYS A 259 25.28 5.36 -5.75
C LYS A 259 24.24 4.85 -6.72
N LEU A 260 23.04 5.44 -6.72
CA LEU A 260 21.90 4.93 -7.46
C LEU A 260 21.06 6.07 -8.03
N ILE A 261 20.65 5.92 -9.27
CA ILE A 261 19.50 6.63 -9.85
C ILE A 261 18.42 5.60 -10.17
N TRP A 262 17.21 5.83 -9.67
CA TRP A 262 16.03 5.08 -10.08
C TRP A 262 15.16 5.95 -10.97
N TRP A 263 14.92 5.52 -12.21
CA TRP A 263 13.95 6.10 -13.11
C TRP A 263 12.82 5.09 -13.37
N HIS A 264 11.64 5.40 -12.84
CA HIS A 264 10.39 4.69 -13.07
C HIS A 264 9.54 5.52 -14.03
N TRP A 265 9.19 4.97 -15.18
CA TRP A 265 8.55 5.77 -16.22
C TRP A 265 7.36 5.07 -16.84
N HIS A 266 6.17 5.59 -16.54
CA HIS A 266 4.93 5.35 -17.25
C HIS A 266 4.63 6.55 -18.15
N VAL A 267 3.91 6.32 -19.25
CA VAL A 267 3.35 7.35 -20.13
C VAL A 267 2.13 6.83 -20.85
N ASP A 268 1.06 7.60 -20.84
CA ASP A 268 -0.17 7.29 -21.56
C ASP A 268 0.07 7.07 -23.07
N GLY A 269 -0.63 6.11 -23.63
CA GLY A 269 -0.42 5.68 -25.02
C GLY A 269 0.83 4.83 -25.22
N GLY A 270 1.49 4.38 -24.13
CA GLY A 270 2.60 3.44 -24.14
C GLY A 270 3.86 3.91 -24.89
N VAL A 271 4.84 3.05 -24.98
CA VAL A 271 6.07 3.24 -25.78
C VAL A 271 6.26 2.01 -26.65
N ASP A 272 6.27 2.20 -27.96
CA ASP A 272 6.42 1.13 -28.94
C ASP A 272 7.76 1.24 -29.67
N GLY A 273 8.78 0.60 -29.11
CA GLY A 273 10.11 0.49 -29.70
C GLY A 273 10.97 1.75 -29.63
N HIS A 274 12.12 1.68 -30.31
CA HIS A 274 13.20 2.65 -30.28
C HIS A 274 12.76 4.09 -30.63
N ASP A 275 12.17 4.29 -31.80
CA ASP A 275 11.83 5.63 -32.30
C ASP A 275 10.77 6.31 -31.45
N ASN A 276 9.80 5.52 -30.94
CA ASN A 276 8.76 6.03 -30.07
C ASN A 276 9.33 6.41 -28.68
N PHE A 277 10.30 5.64 -28.18
CA PHE A 277 11.03 6.01 -26.96
C PHE A 277 11.77 7.34 -27.15
N VAL A 278 12.52 7.49 -28.24
CA VAL A 278 13.23 8.75 -28.55
C VAL A 278 12.26 9.93 -28.61
N ALA A 279 11.11 9.75 -29.24
CA ALA A 279 10.11 10.80 -29.39
C ALA A 279 9.45 11.21 -28.08
N LYS A 280 9.19 10.25 -27.17
CA LYS A 280 8.46 10.48 -25.91
C LYS A 280 9.39 10.80 -24.73
N ALA A 281 10.57 10.19 -24.65
CA ALA A 281 11.53 10.36 -23.55
C ALA A 281 12.46 11.57 -23.74
N THR A 282 11.92 12.71 -24.19
CA THR A 282 12.71 13.88 -24.58
C THR A 282 13.64 14.40 -23.49
N ASP A 283 13.20 14.39 -22.24
CA ASP A 283 14.01 14.81 -21.10
C ASP A 283 15.19 13.89 -20.85
N ALA A 284 14.98 12.57 -20.91
CA ALA A 284 16.04 11.58 -20.80
C ALA A 284 17.02 11.68 -21.97
N MET A 285 16.52 11.84 -23.19
CA MET A 285 17.35 12.01 -24.40
C MET A 285 18.22 13.27 -24.32
N ASN A 286 17.70 14.35 -23.78
CA ASN A 286 18.46 15.58 -23.55
C ASN A 286 19.46 15.46 -22.38
N THR A 287 19.42 14.40 -21.58
CA THR A 287 20.24 14.17 -20.37
C THR A 287 21.17 12.96 -20.52
N LEU A 288 21.30 12.42 -21.71
CA LEU A 288 22.10 11.20 -21.96
C LEU A 288 23.56 11.33 -21.54
N ASN A 289 24.17 12.50 -21.67
CA ASN A 289 25.57 12.70 -21.30
C ASN A 289 25.76 12.56 -19.78
N GLU A 290 24.91 13.16 -18.99
CA GLU A 290 24.95 13.13 -17.53
C GLU A 290 24.67 11.70 -17.01
N LEU A 291 23.66 11.03 -17.58
CA LEU A 291 23.33 9.65 -17.26
C LEU A 291 24.47 8.68 -17.63
N ARG A 292 25.05 8.85 -18.82
CA ARG A 292 26.24 8.07 -19.24
C ARG A 292 27.42 8.29 -18.33
N GLN A 293 27.74 9.53 -18.00
CA GLN A 293 28.84 9.85 -17.08
C GLN A 293 28.59 9.26 -15.70
N PHE A 294 27.38 9.35 -15.18
CA PHE A 294 27.02 8.74 -13.89
C PHE A 294 27.25 7.23 -13.90
N TYR A 295 26.76 6.53 -14.94
CA TYR A 295 26.96 5.09 -15.14
C TYR A 295 28.43 4.70 -15.31
N GLU A 296 29.18 5.41 -16.17
CA GLU A 296 30.58 5.15 -16.44
C GLU A 296 31.49 5.41 -15.23
N ASN A 297 31.08 6.27 -14.30
CA ASN A 297 31.78 6.54 -13.05
C ASN A 297 31.33 5.61 -11.89
N GLY A 298 30.65 4.52 -12.19
CA GLY A 298 30.25 3.50 -11.21
C GLY A 298 28.90 3.71 -10.57
N GLY A 299 28.12 4.72 -10.98
CA GLY A 299 26.76 4.93 -10.55
C GLY A 299 25.81 3.86 -11.10
N ALA A 300 25.02 3.25 -10.25
CA ALA A 300 24.08 2.21 -10.63
C ALA A 300 22.73 2.79 -11.07
N LEU A 301 22.02 2.05 -11.93
CA LEU A 301 20.70 2.44 -12.42
C LEU A 301 19.65 1.35 -12.10
N LEU A 302 18.52 1.76 -11.53
CA LEU A 302 17.32 0.96 -11.50
C LEU A 302 16.34 1.57 -12.52
N LEU A 303 16.03 0.82 -13.56
CA LEU A 303 15.18 1.28 -14.65
C LEU A 303 13.93 0.42 -14.69
N THR A 304 12.78 1.07 -14.62
CA THR A 304 11.52 0.32 -14.50
C THR A 304 10.47 0.83 -15.46
N ARG A 305 9.59 -0.04 -15.91
CA ARG A 305 8.60 0.21 -16.97
C ARG A 305 9.30 0.59 -18.28
N TYR A 306 8.88 1.66 -18.94
CA TYR A 306 9.48 2.09 -20.21
C TYR A 306 10.90 2.67 -20.09
N ALA A 307 11.33 3.04 -18.86
CA ALA A 307 12.71 3.49 -18.63
C ALA A 307 13.76 2.43 -18.99
N VAL A 308 13.37 1.15 -19.06
CA VAL A 308 14.27 0.03 -19.45
C VAL A 308 14.83 0.12 -20.87
N ASN A 309 14.38 1.07 -21.67
CA ASN A 309 14.96 1.37 -22.99
C ASN A 309 16.29 2.14 -22.90
N LEU A 310 16.54 2.84 -21.79
CA LEU A 310 17.69 3.73 -21.62
C LEU A 310 19.08 3.08 -21.87
N PRO A 311 19.35 1.81 -21.48
CA PRO A 311 20.65 1.17 -21.66
C PRO A 311 21.20 1.24 -23.09
N SER A 312 20.33 1.16 -24.11
CA SER A 312 20.72 1.25 -25.51
C SER A 312 21.29 2.63 -25.89
N PHE A 313 21.00 3.68 -25.12
CA PHE A 313 21.39 5.05 -25.43
C PHE A 313 22.59 5.54 -24.62
N ILE A 314 22.92 4.88 -23.52
CA ILE A 314 24.05 5.27 -22.66
C ILE A 314 25.30 4.42 -22.86
N GLY A 315 25.32 3.57 -23.90
CA GLY A 315 26.51 2.77 -24.25
C GLY A 315 26.66 1.49 -23.43
N THR A 316 25.58 0.97 -22.83
CA THR A 316 25.57 -0.30 -22.09
C THR A 316 25.54 -1.49 -23.06
N THR A 317 24.70 -1.40 -24.09
CA THR A 317 24.43 -2.47 -25.08
C THR A 317 25.14 -2.26 -26.41
N GLY A 318 25.99 -1.25 -26.51
CA GLY A 318 26.57 -0.79 -27.79
C GLY A 318 25.69 0.26 -28.48
N ASP A 319 26.14 0.75 -29.63
CA ASP A 319 25.46 1.83 -30.39
C ASP A 319 24.40 1.30 -31.36
N ASP A 320 23.76 0.17 -31.03
CA ASP A 320 22.80 -0.47 -31.92
C ASP A 320 21.37 -0.16 -31.46
N GLU A 321 20.61 0.54 -32.27
CA GLU A 321 19.22 0.88 -32.06
C GLU A 321 18.30 -0.36 -31.83
N TRP A 322 18.73 -1.52 -32.31
CA TRP A 322 18.01 -2.79 -32.18
C TRP A 322 18.21 -3.48 -30.83
N THR A 323 18.92 -2.87 -29.90
CA THR A 323 19.08 -3.40 -28.53
C THR A 323 18.04 -2.88 -27.53
N THR A 324 17.08 -2.06 -27.96
CA THR A 324 15.92 -1.69 -27.14
C THR A 324 14.88 -2.81 -27.06
N PRO A 325 14.07 -2.90 -26.00
CA PRO A 325 12.87 -3.75 -25.99
C PRO A 325 12.02 -3.56 -27.25
N ASN A 326 11.61 -4.67 -27.85
CA ASN A 326 10.90 -4.71 -29.13
C ASN A 326 9.47 -5.22 -29.02
N ASN A 327 9.01 -5.44 -27.82
CA ASN A 327 7.63 -5.88 -27.50
C ASN A 327 7.13 -5.03 -26.34
N CYS A 328 6.51 -3.89 -26.67
CA CYS A 328 6.10 -2.90 -25.70
C CYS A 328 4.63 -2.54 -25.89
N TRP A 329 3.91 -2.43 -24.78
CA TRP A 329 2.52 -1.96 -24.75
C TRP A 329 2.19 -1.39 -23.38
N GLY A 330 1.00 -0.84 -23.21
CA GLY A 330 0.46 -0.36 -21.96
C GLY A 330 -0.87 0.33 -22.20
N GLN A 331 -1.56 0.62 -21.12
CA GLN A 331 -2.83 1.36 -21.15
C GLN A 331 -2.66 2.70 -20.47
N ASP A 332 -3.49 3.66 -20.86
CA ASP A 332 -3.60 4.94 -20.18
C ASP A 332 -4.18 4.71 -18.77
N GLU A 333 -3.80 5.52 -17.81
CA GLU A 333 -4.31 5.43 -16.43
C GLU A 333 -5.84 5.42 -16.34
N ALA A 334 -6.50 6.22 -17.20
CA ALA A 334 -7.96 6.27 -17.28
C ALA A 334 -8.62 4.94 -17.68
N TYR A 335 -7.84 4.02 -18.24
CA TYR A 335 -8.28 2.72 -18.73
C TYR A 335 -7.54 1.56 -18.05
N ALA A 336 -6.97 1.81 -16.88
CA ALA A 336 -6.27 0.79 -16.11
C ALA A 336 -7.09 -0.49 -15.99
N GLU A 337 -6.44 -1.62 -16.25
CA GLU A 337 -7.09 -2.93 -16.37
C GLU A 337 -7.34 -3.55 -14.99
N LEU A 338 -8.55 -4.04 -14.76
CA LEU A 338 -8.86 -4.78 -13.53
C LEU A 338 -8.26 -6.19 -13.59
N VAL A 339 -7.40 -6.49 -12.63
CA VAL A 339 -6.77 -7.80 -12.51
C VAL A 339 -7.73 -8.82 -11.92
N GLY A 340 -8.09 -9.84 -12.70
CA GLY A 340 -9.00 -10.91 -12.29
C GLY A 340 -8.35 -12.06 -11.51
N GLY A 341 -7.02 -12.11 -11.46
CA GLY A 341 -6.21 -13.10 -10.75
C GLY A 341 -4.79 -12.58 -10.55
N PRO A 342 -3.97 -13.25 -9.72
CA PRO A 342 -2.61 -12.79 -9.50
C PRO A 342 -1.81 -12.70 -10.80
N TRP A 343 -1.13 -11.58 -11.02
CA TRP A 343 -0.19 -11.43 -12.12
C TRP A 343 1.21 -11.79 -11.68
N THR A 344 1.90 -12.57 -12.53
CA THR A 344 3.19 -13.16 -12.23
C THR A 344 4.13 -13.05 -13.42
N PHE A 345 5.41 -13.23 -13.16
CA PHE A 345 6.40 -13.62 -14.15
C PHE A 345 7.23 -14.78 -13.59
N ARG A 346 7.82 -15.57 -14.47
CA ARG A 346 8.62 -16.73 -14.07
C ARG A 346 10.07 -16.30 -13.82
N ILE A 347 10.67 -16.80 -12.75
CA ILE A 347 12.13 -16.71 -12.49
C ILE A 347 12.85 -17.47 -13.62
N PHE A 348 13.85 -16.86 -14.23
CA PHE A 348 14.64 -17.52 -15.27
C PHE A 348 15.46 -18.66 -14.67
N ASP A 349 15.64 -19.74 -15.41
CA ASP A 349 16.27 -20.95 -14.93
C ASP A 349 17.68 -20.67 -14.40
N GLY A 350 17.96 -21.11 -13.18
CA GLY A 350 19.22 -20.89 -12.49
C GLY A 350 19.37 -19.52 -11.79
N GLN A 351 18.35 -18.67 -11.79
CA GLN A 351 18.37 -17.36 -11.13
C GLN A 351 17.63 -17.28 -9.80
N ASN A 352 17.14 -18.39 -9.27
CA ASN A 352 16.35 -18.42 -8.03
C ASN A 352 17.09 -17.83 -6.82
N ASP A 353 18.41 -17.92 -6.79
CA ASP A 353 19.24 -17.38 -5.70
C ASP A 353 19.60 -15.91 -5.87
N HIS A 354 19.18 -15.25 -6.95
CA HIS A 354 19.46 -13.85 -7.16
C HIS A 354 18.86 -12.99 -6.03
N ALA A 355 19.64 -11.98 -5.59
CA ALA A 355 19.27 -11.15 -4.46
C ALA A 355 17.88 -10.49 -4.60
N ILE A 356 17.47 -10.16 -5.82
CA ILE A 356 16.19 -9.50 -6.11
C ILE A 356 14.98 -10.30 -5.64
N TYR A 357 15.10 -11.63 -5.54
CA TYR A 357 14.02 -12.55 -5.18
C TYR A 357 13.93 -12.88 -3.69
N GLN A 358 14.85 -12.36 -2.87
CA GLN A 358 14.91 -12.72 -1.46
C GLN A 358 13.74 -12.14 -0.67
N GLY A 359 13.11 -12.97 0.19
CA GLY A 359 12.05 -12.53 1.11
C GLY A 359 10.71 -12.21 0.45
N LEU A 360 10.52 -12.56 -0.83
CA LEU A 360 9.24 -12.40 -1.51
C LEU A 360 8.18 -13.32 -0.90
N VAL A 361 6.95 -12.84 -0.89
CA VAL A 361 5.80 -13.68 -0.51
C VAL A 361 5.55 -14.70 -1.62
N ALA A 362 5.70 -15.96 -1.27
CA ALA A 362 5.50 -17.06 -2.20
C ALA A 362 4.01 -17.27 -2.54
N GLY A 363 3.75 -17.55 -3.82
CA GLY A 363 2.49 -18.05 -4.31
C GLY A 363 2.50 -19.59 -4.44
N ASP A 364 1.58 -20.12 -5.23
CA ASP A 364 1.41 -21.56 -5.41
C ASP A 364 2.55 -22.19 -6.24
N ASN A 365 3.16 -21.40 -7.14
CA ASN A 365 4.30 -21.84 -7.93
C ASN A 365 5.60 -21.19 -7.41
N PRO A 366 6.55 -21.95 -6.88
CA PRO A 366 7.80 -21.42 -6.31
C PRO A 366 8.75 -20.80 -7.36
N ASN A 367 8.54 -21.07 -8.65
CA ASN A 367 9.33 -20.51 -9.73
C ASN A 367 8.72 -19.23 -10.32
N GLU A 368 7.66 -18.72 -9.71
CA GLU A 368 6.99 -17.49 -10.14
C GLU A 368 7.08 -16.40 -9.08
N VAL A 369 7.28 -15.18 -9.54
CA VAL A 369 7.16 -13.97 -8.75
C VAL A 369 5.76 -13.42 -8.93
N TYR A 370 5.02 -13.33 -7.85
CA TYR A 370 3.68 -12.79 -7.79
C TYR A 370 3.78 -11.31 -7.44
N CYS A 371 3.30 -10.42 -8.31
CA CYS A 371 3.43 -8.97 -8.12
C CYS A 371 2.10 -8.28 -7.81
N THR A 372 0.99 -8.77 -8.37
CA THR A 372 -0.30 -8.09 -8.25
C THR A 372 -1.37 -9.10 -7.85
N ASP A 373 -2.21 -8.72 -6.92
CA ASP A 373 -3.38 -9.52 -6.52
C ASP A 373 -4.57 -9.25 -7.44
N ALA A 374 -5.56 -10.15 -7.42
CA ALA A 374 -6.86 -9.87 -8.02
C ALA A 374 -7.50 -8.65 -7.33
N GLY A 375 -8.20 -7.83 -8.09
CA GLY A 375 -8.90 -6.65 -7.58
C GLY A 375 -8.12 -5.34 -7.70
N TYR A 376 -6.86 -5.38 -8.14
CA TYR A 376 -6.10 -4.18 -8.49
C TYR A 376 -6.39 -3.73 -9.92
N HIS A 377 -6.34 -2.41 -10.14
CA HIS A 377 -6.28 -1.83 -11.46
C HIS A 377 -4.84 -1.48 -11.80
N ILE A 378 -4.37 -1.88 -12.96
CA ILE A 378 -2.98 -1.70 -13.42
C ILE A 378 -2.94 -1.06 -14.80
N THR A 379 -1.90 -0.28 -15.08
CA THR A 379 -1.65 0.31 -16.40
C THR A 379 -1.06 -0.69 -17.38
N ASN A 380 -0.56 -1.83 -16.90
CA ASN A 380 0.07 -2.88 -17.69
C ASN A 380 1.18 -2.34 -18.63
N SER A 381 1.94 -1.35 -18.17
CA SER A 381 3.04 -0.76 -18.94
C SER A 381 4.19 -1.74 -19.04
N THR A 382 4.27 -2.42 -20.18
CA THR A 382 5.22 -3.49 -20.46
C THR A 382 6.22 -3.04 -21.50
N ALA A 383 7.51 -3.27 -21.22
CA ALA A 383 8.59 -3.17 -22.20
C ALA A 383 9.52 -4.39 -22.04
N GLN A 384 9.42 -5.32 -22.96
CA GLN A 384 10.08 -6.61 -22.89
C GLN A 384 10.78 -6.97 -24.20
N TYR A 385 11.67 -7.95 -24.15
CA TYR A 385 12.27 -8.50 -25.37
C TYR A 385 11.54 -9.76 -25.79
N HIS A 386 10.99 -9.73 -26.98
CA HIS A 386 10.42 -10.92 -27.60
C HIS A 386 11.51 -11.95 -27.91
N ILE A 387 11.27 -13.21 -27.57
CA ILE A 387 12.13 -14.34 -27.89
C ILE A 387 11.41 -15.23 -28.90
N GLY A 388 11.92 -15.23 -30.12
CA GLY A 388 11.36 -15.90 -31.29
C GLY A 388 11.64 -15.12 -32.56
N THR A 389 11.59 -15.75 -33.71
CA THR A 389 11.91 -15.14 -35.04
C THR A 389 10.68 -14.74 -35.83
N ASP A 390 9.51 -14.94 -35.27
CA ASP A 390 8.22 -14.82 -35.97
C ASP A 390 7.86 -13.36 -36.31
N TRP A 391 8.39 -12.35 -35.51
CA TRP A 391 8.14 -10.93 -35.77
C TRP A 391 9.28 -10.01 -35.26
N GLY A 392 10.53 -10.45 -35.44
CA GLY A 392 11.69 -9.60 -35.23
C GLY A 392 12.29 -9.63 -33.84
N GLY A 393 12.03 -10.69 -33.06
CA GLY A 393 12.66 -10.94 -31.78
C GLY A 393 14.03 -11.59 -31.90
N TYR A 394 14.61 -11.94 -30.76
CA TYR A 394 15.84 -12.72 -30.70
C TYR A 394 15.54 -14.22 -30.89
N ASP A 395 16.42 -14.95 -31.53
CA ASP A 395 16.27 -16.40 -31.77
C ASP A 395 16.13 -17.19 -30.45
N ASN A 396 16.89 -16.77 -29.45
CA ASN A 396 16.89 -17.39 -28.11
C ASN A 396 17.56 -16.44 -27.10
N TYR A 397 17.56 -16.83 -25.82
CA TYR A 397 18.14 -16.05 -24.73
C TYR A 397 19.67 -15.86 -24.87
N ASP A 398 20.39 -16.84 -25.41
CA ASP A 398 21.83 -16.74 -25.64
C ASP A 398 22.17 -15.71 -26.73
N ALA A 399 21.35 -15.64 -27.77
CA ALA A 399 21.48 -14.61 -28.81
C ALA A 399 21.25 -13.21 -28.24
N TRP A 400 20.24 -13.05 -27.37
CA TRP A 400 19.98 -11.79 -26.68
C TRP A 400 21.15 -11.42 -25.75
N THR A 401 21.61 -12.34 -24.90
CA THR A 401 22.75 -12.12 -24.00
C THR A 401 24.02 -11.75 -24.77
N SER A 402 24.31 -12.47 -25.85
CA SER A 402 25.50 -12.24 -26.68
C SER A 402 25.49 -10.87 -27.35
N ARG A 403 24.31 -10.36 -27.73
CA ARG A 403 24.17 -9.07 -28.38
C ARG A 403 24.14 -7.91 -27.42
N THR A 404 23.44 -8.06 -26.29
CA THR A 404 23.21 -6.96 -25.35
C THR A 404 24.20 -6.92 -24.20
N GLY A 405 24.87 -8.03 -23.89
CA GLY A 405 25.70 -8.19 -22.70
C GLY A 405 24.87 -8.36 -21.41
N GLY A 406 23.55 -8.43 -21.51
CA GLY A 406 22.65 -8.56 -20.37
C GLY A 406 22.55 -9.99 -19.84
N ARG A 407 22.12 -10.13 -18.60
CA ARG A 407 21.77 -11.39 -17.95
C ARG A 407 20.27 -11.44 -17.70
N VAL A 408 19.60 -12.49 -18.20
CA VAL A 408 18.17 -12.70 -17.99
C VAL A 408 17.93 -13.10 -16.54
N LEU A 409 17.01 -12.45 -15.86
CA LEU A 409 16.57 -12.78 -14.51
C LEU A 409 15.16 -13.33 -14.47
N GLY A 410 14.24 -12.80 -15.29
CA GLY A 410 12.84 -13.20 -15.31
C GLY A 410 12.22 -13.12 -16.69
N VAL A 411 11.23 -13.99 -16.94
CA VAL A 411 10.53 -14.09 -18.23
C VAL A 411 9.02 -14.10 -18.03
N GLY A 412 8.31 -13.50 -18.96
CA GLY A 412 6.85 -13.51 -19.01
C GLY A 412 6.27 -14.89 -19.31
N GLY A 413 4.96 -15.02 -19.26
CA GLY A 413 4.25 -16.25 -19.60
C GLY A 413 4.42 -16.67 -21.06
N ASP A 414 4.70 -15.72 -21.94
CA ASP A 414 5.02 -15.89 -23.36
C ASP A 414 6.51 -16.20 -23.63
N GLY A 415 7.34 -16.22 -22.58
CA GLY A 415 8.78 -16.42 -22.70
C GLY A 415 9.58 -15.14 -23.01
N ALA A 416 8.96 -14.00 -23.14
CA ALA A 416 9.67 -12.74 -23.34
C ALA A 416 10.47 -12.35 -22.08
N ILE A 417 11.63 -11.69 -22.26
CA ILE A 417 12.47 -11.21 -21.15
C ILE A 417 11.81 -9.96 -20.56
N VAL A 418 11.39 -10.04 -19.29
CA VAL A 418 10.70 -8.96 -18.56
C VAL A 418 11.51 -8.39 -17.40
N LEU A 419 12.54 -9.11 -16.97
CA LEU A 419 13.45 -8.70 -15.91
C LEU A 419 14.86 -9.14 -16.28
N TRP A 420 15.80 -8.19 -16.29
CA TRP A 420 17.21 -8.46 -16.64
C TRP A 420 18.15 -7.48 -15.95
N GLU A 421 19.43 -7.77 -16.00
CA GLU A 421 20.46 -6.88 -15.50
C GLU A 421 21.64 -6.76 -16.45
N TYR A 422 22.36 -5.67 -16.31
CA TYR A 422 23.72 -5.48 -16.79
C TYR A 422 24.62 -5.40 -15.55
N PRO A 423 25.39 -6.45 -15.24
CA PRO A 423 26.26 -6.46 -14.06
C PRO A 423 27.32 -5.35 -14.12
N ALA A 424 27.66 -4.80 -12.96
CA ALA A 424 28.75 -3.85 -12.86
C ALA A 424 30.07 -4.46 -13.40
N HIS A 425 30.79 -3.72 -14.23
CA HIS A 425 32.06 -4.16 -14.86
C HIS A 425 32.92 -2.98 -15.20
N ASP A 426 34.24 -3.16 -15.25
CA ASP A 426 35.21 -2.18 -15.73
C ASP A 426 35.06 -0.77 -15.13
N GLY A 427 34.63 -0.69 -13.85
CA GLY A 427 34.38 0.58 -13.16
C GLY A 427 33.03 1.21 -13.45
N LYS A 428 32.25 0.64 -14.35
CA LYS A 428 30.86 1.07 -14.61
C LYS A 428 29.89 0.50 -13.59
N GLY A 429 28.79 1.22 -13.34
CA GLY A 429 27.74 0.79 -12.44
C GLY A 429 26.94 -0.41 -12.95
N GLY A 430 26.21 -1.08 -12.06
CA GLY A 430 25.24 -2.09 -12.44
C GLY A 430 23.90 -1.47 -12.87
N ILE A 431 23.17 -2.17 -13.73
CA ILE A 431 21.80 -1.77 -14.10
C ILE A 431 20.86 -2.94 -13.87
N ILE A 432 19.72 -2.71 -13.20
CA ILE A 432 18.58 -3.62 -13.18
C ILE A 432 17.43 -3.00 -13.95
N CYS A 433 16.85 -3.78 -14.86
CA CYS A 433 15.72 -3.41 -15.70
C CYS A 433 14.49 -4.26 -15.38
N VAL A 434 13.38 -3.64 -15.01
CA VAL A 434 12.09 -4.29 -14.75
C VAL A 434 11.06 -3.76 -15.74
N GLY A 435 10.86 -4.50 -16.83
CA GLY A 435 9.94 -4.15 -17.91
C GLY A 435 8.61 -4.92 -17.87
N SER A 436 8.35 -5.67 -16.80
CA SER A 436 7.13 -6.44 -16.64
C SER A 436 5.93 -5.57 -16.33
N GLY A 437 4.82 -5.79 -17.02
CA GLY A 437 3.54 -5.13 -16.75
C GLY A 437 2.96 -5.41 -15.38
N CYS A 438 3.35 -6.49 -14.72
CA CYS A 438 2.90 -6.77 -13.35
C CYS A 438 3.67 -6.00 -12.25
N TYR A 439 4.74 -5.30 -12.61
CA TYR A 439 5.46 -4.40 -11.70
C TYR A 439 4.83 -3.02 -11.75
N ASP A 440 3.67 -2.85 -11.12
CA ASP A 440 2.81 -1.68 -11.21
C ASP A 440 2.70 -1.00 -9.84
N TRP A 441 3.12 0.27 -9.76
CA TRP A 441 3.00 1.11 -8.58
C TRP A 441 1.67 1.87 -8.51
N TYR A 442 0.82 1.70 -9.54
CA TYR A 442 -0.50 2.31 -9.60
C TYR A 442 -1.48 1.59 -8.68
N SER A 443 -1.57 2.03 -7.45
CA SER A 443 -2.35 1.35 -6.41
C SER A 443 -3.71 2.00 -6.12
N TYR A 444 -4.37 2.58 -7.13
CA TYR A 444 -5.51 3.44 -6.87
C TYR A 444 -6.76 2.76 -6.45
N THR A 445 -7.04 1.59 -6.93
CA THR A 445 -8.31 0.97 -6.65
C THR A 445 -8.13 -0.50 -6.38
N TYR A 446 -8.17 -0.78 -5.13
CA TYR A 446 -8.35 -2.12 -4.61
C TYR A 446 -9.84 -2.33 -4.37
N GLU A 447 -10.47 -3.21 -5.11
CA GLU A 447 -11.89 -3.49 -4.94
C GLU A 447 -12.15 -4.28 -3.66
N ALA A 448 -13.20 -3.88 -2.92
CA ALA A 448 -13.57 -4.55 -1.69
C ALA A 448 -13.91 -6.04 -1.91
N GLY A 449 -13.37 -6.90 -1.05
CA GLY A 449 -13.62 -8.34 -1.09
C GLY A 449 -12.48 -9.18 -1.64
N TYR A 450 -11.41 -8.56 -2.16
CA TYR A 450 -10.17 -9.23 -2.55
C TYR A 450 -9.13 -9.17 -1.43
N THR A 451 -8.12 -10.03 -1.49
CA THR A 451 -7.04 -10.07 -0.51
C THR A 451 -5.79 -9.39 -1.05
N GLU A 452 -5.14 -8.58 -0.23
CA GLU A 452 -3.84 -7.99 -0.54
C GLU A 452 -2.74 -8.90 0.02
N LYS A 453 -2.19 -9.75 -0.84
CA LYS A 453 -1.15 -10.69 -0.44
C LYS A 453 0.17 -10.44 -1.15
N PHE A 454 0.14 -10.24 -2.45
CA PHE A 454 1.34 -10.26 -3.31
C PHE A 454 1.82 -8.88 -3.72
N HIS A 455 0.98 -7.86 -3.73
CA HIS A 455 1.35 -6.51 -4.19
C HIS A 455 2.58 -5.95 -3.45
N LYS A 456 2.74 -6.28 -2.17
CA LYS A 456 3.94 -5.92 -1.39
C LYS A 456 5.27 -6.48 -1.95
N ASN A 457 5.22 -7.50 -2.81
CA ASN A 457 6.43 -8.03 -3.45
C ASN A 457 7.10 -7.01 -4.36
N ILE A 458 6.36 -6.06 -4.93
CA ILE A 458 6.91 -4.95 -5.72
C ILE A 458 7.88 -4.13 -4.86
N ALA A 459 7.44 -3.73 -3.67
CA ALA A 459 8.28 -2.98 -2.72
C ALA A 459 9.49 -3.81 -2.23
N ILE A 460 9.30 -5.09 -1.91
CA ILE A 460 10.39 -6.00 -1.49
C ILE A 460 11.42 -6.16 -2.60
N MET A 461 10.98 -6.44 -3.82
CA MET A 461 11.83 -6.62 -5.00
C MET A 461 12.61 -5.33 -5.32
N THR A 462 11.95 -4.17 -5.24
CA THR A 462 12.58 -2.86 -5.42
C THR A 462 13.66 -2.62 -4.37
N LYS A 463 13.37 -2.88 -3.09
CA LYS A 463 14.35 -2.75 -2.00
C LYS A 463 15.55 -3.67 -2.21
N ASN A 464 15.29 -4.90 -2.64
CA ASN A 464 16.33 -5.88 -2.95
C ASN A 464 17.21 -5.43 -4.13
N ALA A 465 16.61 -4.90 -5.20
CA ALA A 465 17.32 -4.35 -6.35
C ALA A 465 18.22 -3.17 -5.94
N ILE A 466 17.69 -2.23 -5.16
CA ILE A 466 18.45 -1.09 -4.64
C ILE A 466 19.62 -1.57 -3.78
N ASN A 467 19.38 -2.46 -2.83
CA ASN A 467 20.42 -3.01 -1.96
C ASN A 467 21.50 -3.80 -2.74
N TYR A 468 21.10 -4.49 -3.80
CA TYR A 468 22.03 -5.22 -4.68
C TYR A 468 22.93 -4.26 -5.48
N LEU A 469 22.34 -3.23 -6.06
CA LEU A 469 23.01 -2.25 -6.91
C LEU A 469 23.94 -1.30 -6.13
N THR A 470 23.72 -1.09 -4.84
CA THR A 470 24.47 -0.13 -4.01
C THR A 470 25.51 -0.76 -3.09
N LYS A 471 25.74 -2.07 -3.23
CA LYS A 471 26.84 -2.79 -2.52
C LYS A 471 28.21 -2.37 -3.05
#